data_2bf31075a36ea23ec18918a0862dcddf
#
_entry.id   2bf31075a36ea23ec18918a0862dcddf
#
_cell.length_a   1.000
_cell.length_b   1.000
_cell.length_c   1.000
_cell.angle_alpha   90.00
_cell.angle_beta   90.00
_cell.angle_gamma   90.00
#
_symmetry.space_group_name_H-M   'P 1'
#
loop_
_entity.id
_entity.type
_entity.pdbx_description
1 polymer ?
#
loop_
_entity_poly.entity_id
_entity_poly.type
_entity_poly.pdbx_seq_one_letter_code
_entity_poly.pdbx_strand_id
1 'polypeptide(L)'
;MEQQDLELERRVWQRVSGAQVPAQGECTSLREMEQRSRESAMVFRQLAQTSTGLIRDTLQELHRQEYGNALTLLGIRVLSGEEPEKQPGCPWTKTGTCRALALAFRRSSRAREDYAARASAGEFAPVFAAMEREEGEKMRKILALIGLAKGG
;
A
#
# COMPACT_ATOMS: atom_id res chain seq x y z
N MET A 1 -6.55 3.87 24.12
CA MET A 1 -5.54 4.83 23.64
C MET A 1 -5.22 4.66 22.16
N GLU A 2 -4.91 3.46 21.70
CA GLU A 2 -4.61 3.21 20.29
C GLU A 2 -5.78 3.50 19.33
N GLN A 3 -7.01 3.24 19.75
CA GLN A 3 -8.21 3.53 18.95
C GLN A 3 -8.47 5.04 18.78
N GLN A 4 -8.18 5.84 19.80
CA GLN A 4 -8.34 7.29 19.71
C GLN A 4 -7.31 7.94 18.80
N ASP A 5 -6.08 7.43 18.80
CA ASP A 5 -5.02 7.91 17.92
C ASP A 5 -5.31 7.55 16.45
N LEU A 6 -5.85 6.36 16.19
CA LEU A 6 -6.26 5.94 14.85
C LEU A 6 -7.43 6.77 14.31
N GLU A 7 -8.40 7.13 15.16
CA GLU A 7 -9.49 8.01 14.76
C GLU A 7 -9.02 9.44 14.51
N LEU A 8 -8.08 9.94 15.30
CA LEU A 8 -7.49 11.24 15.11
C LEU A 8 -6.69 11.31 13.81
N GLU A 9 -5.87 10.30 13.54
CA GLU A 9 -5.17 10.14 12.26
C GLU A 9 -6.14 10.11 11.09
N ARG A 10 -7.22 9.32 11.18
CA ARG A 10 -8.26 9.28 10.16
C ARG A 10 -8.86 10.65 9.88
N ARG A 11 -9.19 11.40 10.92
CA ARG A 11 -9.78 12.75 10.80
C ARG A 11 -8.81 13.76 10.19
N VAL A 12 -7.54 13.69 10.57
CA VAL A 12 -6.50 14.57 10.03
C VAL A 12 -6.27 14.26 8.55
N TRP A 13 -6.18 12.99 8.19
CA TRP A 13 -6.00 12.58 6.80
C TRP A 13 -7.21 12.90 5.92
N GLN A 14 -8.43 12.78 6.44
CA GLN A 14 -9.64 13.18 5.74
C GLN A 14 -9.65 14.67 5.43
N ARG A 15 -9.13 15.49 6.32
CA ARG A 15 -9.04 16.95 6.12
C ARG A 15 -7.93 17.34 5.13
N VAL A 16 -6.80 16.67 5.17
CA VAL A 16 -5.63 16.99 4.35
C VAL A 16 -5.79 16.49 2.90
N SER A 17 -6.46 15.38 2.71
CA SER A 17 -6.65 14.80 1.38
C SER A 17 -7.81 15.41 0.60
N GLY A 18 -8.68 16.21 1.23
CA GLY A 18 -9.88 16.74 0.59
C GLY A 18 -10.81 15.64 0.06
N ALA A 19 -10.54 14.40 0.42
CA ALA A 19 -11.32 13.27 -0.04
C ALA A 19 -12.66 13.25 0.69
N GLN A 20 -13.72 13.37 -0.05
CA GLN A 20 -15.04 12.98 0.42
C GLN A 20 -14.97 11.50 0.78
N VAL A 21 -15.46 11.16 1.97
CA VAL A 21 -15.68 9.76 2.33
C VAL A 21 -16.53 9.15 1.21
N PRO A 22 -16.02 8.13 0.48
CA PRO A 22 -16.84 7.53 -0.57
C PRO A 22 -18.17 7.07 0.02
N ALA A 23 -19.26 7.38 -0.66
CA ALA A 23 -20.58 6.95 -0.26
C ALA A 23 -20.57 5.43 -0.06
N GLN A 24 -21.30 4.95 0.95
CA GLN A 24 -21.44 3.51 1.19
C GLN A 24 -21.81 2.80 -0.11
N GLY A 25 -20.90 1.96 -0.64
CA GLY A 25 -21.07 1.27 -1.91
C GLY A 25 -19.93 1.46 -2.90
N GLU A 26 -19.11 2.50 -2.73
CA GLU A 26 -17.90 2.69 -3.56
C GLU A 26 -16.68 2.11 -2.85
N CYS A 27 -16.64 0.78 -2.70
CA CYS A 27 -15.46 0.09 -2.23
C CYS A 27 -14.47 -0.04 -3.39
N THR A 28 -13.19 0.23 -3.12
CA THR A 28 -12.11 -0.08 -4.05
C THR A 28 -12.18 -1.56 -4.42
N SER A 29 -12.17 -1.87 -5.71
CA SER A 29 -12.23 -3.26 -6.17
C SER A 29 -10.94 -4.00 -5.84
N LEU A 30 -11.03 -5.33 -5.73
CA LEU A 30 -9.87 -6.19 -5.53
C LEU A 30 -8.85 -6.02 -6.66
N ARG A 31 -9.33 -5.84 -7.89
CA ARG A 31 -8.48 -5.58 -9.06
C ARG A 31 -7.67 -4.30 -8.90
N GLU A 32 -8.31 -3.22 -8.47
CA GLU A 32 -7.63 -1.95 -8.22
C GLU A 32 -6.64 -2.05 -7.07
N MET A 33 -6.97 -2.78 -6.02
CA MET A 33 -6.09 -3.04 -4.89
C MET A 33 -4.85 -3.83 -5.32
N GLU A 34 -5.05 -4.87 -6.11
CA GLU A 34 -3.95 -5.68 -6.68
C GLU A 34 -3.05 -4.82 -7.56
N GLN A 35 -3.62 -4.04 -8.47
CA GLN A 35 -2.87 -3.15 -9.36
C GLN A 35 -2.04 -2.14 -8.56
N ARG A 36 -2.61 -1.56 -7.53
CA ARG A 36 -1.90 -0.62 -6.65
C ARG A 36 -0.70 -1.27 -5.96
N SER A 37 -0.87 -2.51 -5.45
CA SER A 37 0.24 -3.25 -4.84
C SER A 37 1.34 -3.56 -5.85
N ARG A 38 1.00 -3.91 -7.09
CA ARG A 38 1.97 -4.15 -8.15
C ARG A 38 2.76 -2.88 -8.50
N GLU A 39 2.08 -1.76 -8.59
CA GLU A 39 2.72 -0.47 -8.86
C GLU A 39 3.68 -0.09 -7.74
N SER A 40 3.25 -0.23 -6.49
CA SER A 40 4.11 0.03 -5.33
C SER A 40 5.33 -0.89 -5.30
N ALA A 41 5.14 -2.18 -5.58
CA ALA A 41 6.24 -3.13 -5.66
C ALA A 41 7.27 -2.71 -6.70
N MET A 42 6.83 -2.26 -7.87
CA MET A 42 7.72 -1.79 -8.93
C MET A 42 8.50 -0.53 -8.50
N VAL A 43 7.83 0.41 -7.85
CA VAL A 43 8.48 1.64 -7.34
C VAL A 43 9.60 1.27 -6.36
N PHE A 44 9.32 0.41 -5.38
CA PHE A 44 10.33 -0.02 -4.41
C PHE A 44 11.50 -0.74 -5.06
N ARG A 45 11.22 -1.59 -6.05
CA ARG A 45 12.27 -2.29 -6.80
C ARG A 45 13.19 -1.31 -7.53
N GLN A 46 12.61 -0.33 -8.21
CA GLN A 46 13.39 0.67 -8.97
C GLN A 46 14.23 1.53 -8.03
N LEU A 47 13.66 1.97 -6.91
CA LEU A 47 14.40 2.74 -5.92
C LEU A 47 15.54 1.94 -5.29
N ALA A 48 15.33 0.64 -5.05
CA ALA A 48 16.38 -0.23 -4.52
C ALA A 48 17.59 -0.36 -5.46
N GLN A 49 17.35 -0.35 -6.77
CA GLN A 49 18.42 -0.47 -7.77
C GLN A 49 19.40 0.71 -7.73
N THR A 50 18.95 1.89 -7.30
CA THR A 50 19.76 3.10 -7.22
C THR A 50 20.20 3.43 -5.80
N SER A 51 19.86 2.63 -4.82
CA SER A 51 20.16 2.81 -3.41
C SER A 51 21.23 1.83 -2.92
N THR A 52 21.82 2.10 -1.78
CA THR A 52 22.85 1.25 -1.16
C THR A 52 22.58 1.08 0.34
N GLY A 53 23.22 0.06 0.94
CA GLY A 53 23.19 -0.17 2.37
C GLY A 53 21.81 -0.46 2.93
N LEU A 54 21.52 0.09 4.11
CA LEU A 54 20.27 -0.13 4.81
C LEU A 54 19.04 0.34 4.03
N ILE A 55 19.17 1.45 3.31
CA ILE A 55 18.09 1.98 2.47
C ILE A 55 17.70 0.95 1.40
N ARG A 56 18.69 0.41 0.71
CA ARG A 56 18.48 -0.64 -0.29
C ARG A 56 17.81 -1.88 0.30
N ASP A 57 18.30 -2.35 1.44
CA ASP A 57 17.76 -3.55 2.09
C ASP A 57 16.30 -3.35 2.49
N THR A 58 15.98 -2.19 3.05
CA THR A 58 14.61 -1.85 3.43
C THR A 58 13.69 -1.76 2.21
N LEU A 59 14.16 -1.15 1.12
CA LEU A 59 13.39 -1.05 -0.12
C LEU A 59 13.15 -2.44 -0.75
N GLN A 60 14.13 -3.33 -0.70
CA GLN A 60 13.96 -4.70 -1.18
C GLN A 60 12.92 -5.46 -0.35
N GLU A 61 12.92 -5.26 0.95
CA GLU A 61 11.92 -5.86 1.84
C GLU A 61 10.51 -5.33 1.51
N LEU A 62 10.37 -4.01 1.35
CA LEU A 62 9.11 -3.39 0.97
C LEU A 62 8.61 -3.91 -0.39
N HIS A 63 9.51 -4.08 -1.35
CA HIS A 63 9.19 -4.68 -2.64
C HIS A 63 8.60 -6.09 -2.48
N ARG A 64 9.25 -6.94 -1.70
CA ARG A 64 8.78 -8.31 -1.47
C ARG A 64 7.41 -8.34 -0.79
N GLN A 65 7.19 -7.47 0.20
CA GLN A 65 5.92 -7.38 0.91
C GLN A 65 4.78 -6.93 -0.02
N GLU A 66 5.02 -5.91 -0.84
CA GLU A 66 4.01 -5.43 -1.79
C GLU A 66 3.71 -6.47 -2.88
N TYR A 67 4.73 -7.11 -3.39
CA TYR A 67 4.55 -8.18 -4.38
C TYR A 67 3.76 -9.35 -3.78
N GLY A 68 4.08 -9.73 -2.53
CA GLY A 68 3.33 -10.74 -1.80
C GLY A 68 1.85 -10.38 -1.62
N ASN A 69 1.56 -9.11 -1.34
CA ASN A 69 0.18 -8.62 -1.24
C ASN A 69 -0.55 -8.70 -2.58
N ALA A 70 0.12 -8.35 -3.67
CA ALA A 70 -0.46 -8.48 -5.01
C ALA A 70 -0.83 -9.94 -5.32
N LEU A 71 0.05 -10.88 -4.98
CA LEU A 71 -0.23 -12.31 -5.16
C LEU A 71 -1.38 -12.79 -4.28
N THR A 72 -1.46 -12.32 -3.03
CA THR A 72 -2.56 -12.64 -2.12
C THR A 72 -3.89 -12.13 -2.69
N LEU A 73 -3.93 -10.90 -3.17
CA LEU A 73 -5.13 -10.31 -3.76
C LEU A 73 -5.53 -11.04 -5.05
N LEU A 74 -4.56 -11.41 -5.88
CA LEU A 74 -4.81 -12.24 -7.06
C LEU A 74 -5.43 -13.57 -6.68
N GLY A 75 -4.90 -14.24 -5.65
CA GLY A 75 -5.43 -15.49 -5.14
C GLY A 75 -6.88 -15.36 -4.68
N ILE A 76 -7.20 -14.29 -3.94
CA ILE A 76 -8.57 -14.00 -3.50
C ILE A 76 -9.50 -13.78 -4.70
N ARG A 77 -9.05 -13.04 -5.72
CA ARG A 77 -9.83 -12.82 -6.95
C ARG A 77 -10.16 -14.13 -7.66
N VAL A 78 -9.16 -15.00 -7.81
CA VAL A 78 -9.35 -16.31 -8.44
C VAL A 78 -10.31 -17.17 -7.65
N LEU A 79 -10.16 -17.22 -6.32
CA LEU A 79 -11.05 -17.97 -5.44
C LEU A 79 -12.48 -17.41 -5.42
N SER A 80 -12.64 -16.12 -5.72
CA SER A 80 -13.94 -15.46 -5.85
C SER A 80 -14.57 -15.65 -7.24
N GLY A 81 -13.93 -16.37 -8.13
CA GLY A 81 -14.44 -16.68 -9.46
C GLY A 81 -14.07 -15.71 -10.57
N GLU A 82 -13.16 -14.77 -10.31
CA GLU A 82 -12.66 -13.87 -11.33
C GLU A 82 -11.60 -14.54 -12.20
N GLU A 83 -11.63 -14.30 -13.50
CA GLU A 83 -10.55 -14.72 -14.41
C GLU A 83 -9.47 -13.63 -14.43
N PRO A 84 -8.21 -13.98 -14.14
CA PRO A 84 -7.13 -12.99 -14.18
C PRO A 84 -6.86 -12.58 -15.65
N GLU A 85 -6.97 -11.29 -15.92
CA GLU A 85 -6.60 -10.72 -17.20
C GLU A 85 -5.08 -10.63 -17.33
N LYS A 86 -4.59 -10.65 -18.59
CA LYS A 86 -3.20 -10.28 -18.84
C LYS A 86 -2.95 -8.87 -18.32
N GLN A 87 -2.00 -8.77 -17.38
CA GLN A 87 -1.69 -7.49 -16.76
C GLN A 87 -1.04 -6.54 -17.78
N PRO A 88 -1.58 -5.33 -17.97
CA PRO A 88 -0.85 -4.33 -18.72
C PRO A 88 0.45 -3.98 -17.99
N GLY A 89 1.52 -3.75 -18.73
CA GLY A 89 2.77 -3.28 -18.14
C GLY A 89 2.55 -1.99 -17.35
N CYS A 90 3.20 -1.89 -16.19
CA CYS A 90 3.11 -0.70 -15.37
C CYS A 90 4.06 0.36 -15.92
N PRO A 91 3.58 1.53 -16.41
CA PRO A 91 4.48 2.56 -16.89
C PRO A 91 5.25 3.16 -15.72
N TRP A 92 6.56 3.04 -15.77
CA TRP A 92 7.46 3.66 -14.81
C TRP A 92 7.82 5.07 -15.28
N THR A 93 7.56 6.05 -14.42
CA THR A 93 8.03 7.42 -14.64
C THR A 93 9.12 7.71 -13.61
N LYS A 94 10.31 8.09 -14.08
CA LYS A 94 11.43 8.43 -13.20
C LYS A 94 11.08 9.68 -12.40
N THR A 95 10.94 9.52 -11.08
CA THR A 95 10.70 10.62 -10.14
C THR A 95 11.81 10.64 -9.10
N GLY A 96 12.01 11.78 -8.42
CA GLY A 96 12.96 11.89 -7.31
C GLY A 96 12.58 10.94 -6.18
N THR A 97 13.59 10.45 -5.45
CA THR A 97 13.42 9.44 -4.40
C THR A 97 12.43 9.88 -3.31
N CYS A 98 12.56 11.09 -2.79
CA CYS A 98 11.65 11.58 -1.74
C CYS A 98 10.21 11.67 -2.23
N ARG A 99 10.01 12.12 -3.47
CA ARG A 99 8.67 12.20 -4.06
C ARG A 99 8.07 10.81 -4.28
N ALA A 100 8.87 9.88 -4.78
CA ALA A 100 8.43 8.50 -4.98
C ALA A 100 8.03 7.84 -3.67
N LEU A 101 8.80 8.06 -2.60
CA LEU A 101 8.49 7.55 -1.27
C LEU A 101 7.24 8.20 -0.67
N ALA A 102 7.05 9.51 -0.88
CA ALA A 102 5.83 10.19 -0.43
C ALA A 102 4.59 9.64 -1.12
N LEU A 103 4.66 9.39 -2.43
CA LEU A 103 3.58 8.76 -3.18
C LEU A 103 3.33 7.33 -2.71
N ALA A 104 4.38 6.57 -2.42
CA ALA A 104 4.28 5.22 -1.86
C ALA A 104 3.58 5.24 -0.49
N PHE A 105 3.90 6.21 0.36
CA PHE A 105 3.23 6.38 1.65
C PHE A 105 1.73 6.61 1.47
N ARG A 106 1.34 7.47 0.53
CA ARG A 106 -0.07 7.72 0.23
C ARG A 106 -0.79 6.47 -0.25
N ARG A 107 -0.14 5.68 -1.11
CA ARG A 107 -0.70 4.40 -1.58
C ARG A 107 -0.89 3.43 -0.42
N SER A 108 0.09 3.32 0.46
CA SER A 108 0.01 2.47 1.65
C SER A 108 -1.11 2.90 2.59
N SER A 109 -1.28 4.20 2.79
CA SER A 109 -2.37 4.75 3.62
C SER A 109 -3.74 4.34 3.05
N ARG A 110 -3.93 4.47 1.74
CA ARG A 110 -5.17 4.04 1.07
C ARG A 110 -5.37 2.54 1.13
N ALA A 111 -4.29 1.78 0.93
CA ALA A 111 -4.34 0.32 1.03
C ALA A 111 -4.80 -0.11 2.42
N ARG A 112 -4.25 0.49 3.46
CA ARG A 112 -4.64 0.20 4.84
C ARG A 112 -6.13 0.44 5.09
N GLU A 113 -6.66 1.54 4.60
CA GLU A 113 -8.10 1.84 4.71
C GLU A 113 -8.95 0.79 3.99
N ASP A 114 -8.55 0.40 2.78
CA ASP A 114 -9.27 -0.61 2.01
C ASP A 114 -9.23 -1.98 2.69
N TYR A 115 -8.09 -2.37 3.24
CA TYR A 115 -7.96 -3.63 3.97
C TYR A 115 -8.80 -3.60 5.26
N ALA A 116 -8.80 -2.48 5.98
CA ALA A 116 -9.62 -2.32 7.19
C ALA A 116 -11.11 -2.50 6.87
N ALA A 117 -11.58 -1.91 5.78
CA ALA A 117 -12.97 -2.03 5.35
C ALA A 117 -13.34 -3.48 5.05
N ARG A 118 -12.46 -4.24 4.43
CA ARG A 118 -12.71 -5.65 4.08
C ARG A 118 -12.45 -6.60 5.25
N ALA A 119 -11.73 -6.18 6.28
CA ALA A 119 -11.49 -6.97 7.48
C ALA A 119 -12.72 -7.02 8.39
N SER A 120 -13.71 -6.17 8.17
CA SER A 120 -14.91 -6.10 9.01
C SER A 120 -15.90 -7.24 8.79
N ALA A 121 -15.92 -7.84 7.59
CA ALA A 121 -16.84 -8.94 7.27
C ALA A 121 -16.37 -9.72 6.03
N GLY A 122 -16.80 -10.96 5.91
CA GLY A 122 -16.57 -11.81 4.76
C GLY A 122 -15.63 -12.97 5.04
N GLU A 123 -15.53 -13.87 4.08
CA GLU A 123 -14.75 -15.10 4.15
C GLU A 123 -13.25 -14.83 4.35
N PHE A 124 -12.74 -13.75 3.75
CA PHE A 124 -11.32 -13.40 3.80
C PHE A 124 -10.99 -12.31 4.84
N ALA A 125 -11.91 -12.00 5.75
CA ALA A 125 -11.72 -10.99 6.78
C ALA A 125 -10.42 -11.16 7.57
N PRO A 126 -10.02 -12.36 8.04
CA PRO A 126 -8.75 -12.53 8.74
C PRO A 126 -7.51 -12.21 7.89
N VAL A 127 -7.57 -12.49 6.59
CA VAL A 127 -6.48 -12.17 5.65
C VAL A 127 -6.32 -10.66 5.54
N PHE A 128 -7.43 -9.94 5.36
CA PHE A 128 -7.41 -8.48 5.27
C PHE A 128 -6.98 -7.81 6.57
N ALA A 129 -7.36 -8.38 7.72
CA ALA A 129 -6.89 -7.88 9.02
C ALA A 129 -5.37 -7.98 9.15
N ALA A 130 -4.77 -9.09 8.70
CA ALA A 130 -3.32 -9.25 8.68
C ALA A 130 -2.66 -8.26 7.72
N MET A 131 -3.23 -8.07 6.53
CA MET A 131 -2.72 -7.12 5.54
C MET A 131 -2.78 -5.68 6.05
N GLU A 132 -3.83 -5.31 6.77
CA GLU A 132 -3.95 -3.99 7.40
C GLU A 132 -2.81 -3.72 8.38
N ARG A 133 -2.50 -4.68 9.25
CA ARG A 133 -1.40 -4.55 10.22
C ARG A 133 -0.04 -4.41 9.53
N GLU A 134 0.21 -5.24 8.55
CA GLU A 134 1.45 -5.18 7.76
C GLU A 134 1.60 -3.83 7.04
N GLU A 135 0.50 -3.29 6.53
CA GLU A 135 0.52 -2.00 5.85
C GLU A 135 0.89 -0.87 6.81
N GLY A 136 0.43 -0.90 8.06
CA GLY A 136 0.84 0.05 9.09
C GLY A 136 2.34 0.02 9.35
N GLU A 137 2.96 -1.16 9.38
CA GLU A 137 4.40 -1.30 9.53
C GLU A 137 5.17 -0.77 8.33
N LYS A 138 4.67 -1.02 7.12
CA LYS A 138 5.26 -0.47 5.88
C LYS A 138 5.26 1.05 5.88
N MET A 139 4.16 1.66 6.32
CA MET A 139 4.06 3.12 6.41
C MET A 139 5.16 3.70 7.32
N ARG A 140 5.43 3.06 8.44
CA ARG A 140 6.53 3.46 9.35
C ARG A 140 7.89 3.33 8.66
N LYS A 141 8.13 2.24 7.94
CA LYS A 141 9.37 2.03 7.19
C LYS A 141 9.56 3.08 6.10
N ILE A 142 8.50 3.42 5.38
CA ILE A 142 8.55 4.45 4.33
C ILE A 142 8.87 5.82 4.94
N LEU A 143 8.26 6.18 6.07
CA LEU A 143 8.57 7.43 6.77
C LEU A 143 10.03 7.48 7.22
N ALA A 144 10.55 6.38 7.75
CA ALA A 144 11.96 6.30 8.13
C ALA A 144 12.88 6.50 6.92
N LEU A 145 12.55 5.90 5.77
CA LEU A 145 13.30 6.09 4.53
C LEU A 145 13.27 7.53 4.04
N ILE A 146 12.14 8.21 4.13
CA ILE A 146 12.02 9.63 3.79
C ILE A 146 12.96 10.47 4.66
N GLY A 147 13.01 10.19 5.96
CA GLY A 147 13.91 10.85 6.88
C GLY A 147 15.38 10.65 6.51
N LEU A 148 15.78 9.44 6.15
CA LEU A 148 17.14 9.11 5.71
C LEU A 148 17.48 9.78 4.37
N ALA A 149 16.54 9.81 3.43
CA ALA A 149 16.74 10.42 2.12
C ALA A 149 16.92 11.95 2.22
N LYS A 150 16.24 12.59 3.17
CA LYS A 150 16.41 14.04 3.43
C LYS A 150 17.71 14.36 4.16
N GLY A 151 18.23 13.43 4.98
CA GLY A 151 19.48 13.62 5.73
C GLY A 151 20.73 13.37 4.90
N GLY A 152 20.58 12.85 3.69
CA GLY A 152 21.67 12.62 2.75
C GLY A 152 21.71 13.69 1.69
#